data_03c688bb7e3bff9314224834f2ba0e3d
#
_entry.id   03c688bb7e3bff9314224834f2ba0e3d
#
_cell.length_a   1.000
_cell.length_b   1.000
_cell.length_c   1.000
_cell.angle_alpha   90.00
_cell.angle_beta   90.00
_cell.angle_gamma   90.00
#
_symmetry.space_group_name_H-M   'P 1'
#
loop_
_entity.id
_entity.type
_entity.pdbx_description
1 polymer ?
#
loop_
_entity_poly.entity_id
_entity_poly.type
_entity_poly.pdbx_seq_one_letter_code
_entity_poly.pdbx_strand_id
1 'polypeptide(L)'
;MSVYLDYNASAPVDPQVLDVMIDVYRNHFGNADSRTHGFGEDARNIVETARKQVASLLGVTPAEVFFTSGATESNNIALQGLRAYAETAKKKKIVTSAIEHKAILETVSELQK
;
A
#
# COMPACT_ATOMS: atom_id res chain seq x y z
N MET A 1 12.18 -4.82 -34.02
CA MET A 1 12.26 -4.15 -32.70
C MET A 1 10.87 -4.29 -32.06
N SER A 2 10.74 -4.96 -30.92
CA SER A 2 9.46 -5.07 -30.22
C SER A 2 9.27 -3.87 -29.30
N VAL A 3 8.06 -3.31 -29.27
CA VAL A 3 7.70 -2.19 -28.38
C VAL A 3 6.76 -2.75 -27.30
N TYR A 4 7.10 -2.51 -26.03
CA TYR A 4 6.23 -2.85 -24.91
C TYR A 4 5.27 -1.70 -24.62
N LEU A 5 3.97 -1.96 -24.67
CA LEU A 5 2.92 -0.94 -24.51
C LEU A 5 2.00 -1.16 -23.31
N ASP A 6 2.21 -2.22 -22.53
CA ASP A 6 1.33 -2.59 -21.41
C ASP A 6 1.84 -2.04 -20.06
N TYR A 7 2.10 -0.74 -20.01
CA TYR A 7 2.59 -0.07 -18.81
C TYR A 7 1.57 -0.03 -17.65
N ASN A 8 0.30 -0.31 -17.94
CA ASN A 8 -0.72 -0.47 -16.90
C ASN A 8 -0.56 -1.78 -16.12
N ALA A 9 -0.04 -2.83 -16.73
CA ALA A 9 0.23 -4.10 -16.06
C ALA A 9 1.55 -4.06 -15.28
N SER A 10 2.62 -3.57 -15.91
CA SER A 10 3.93 -3.42 -15.27
C SER A 10 4.77 -2.40 -16.01
N ALA A 11 5.64 -1.72 -15.30
CA ALA A 11 6.61 -0.78 -15.85
C ALA A 11 8.01 -1.07 -15.30
N PRO A 12 9.09 -0.71 -16.03
CA PRO A 12 10.43 -0.75 -15.48
C PRO A 12 10.52 0.09 -14.20
N VAL A 13 11.27 -0.40 -13.23
CA VAL A 13 11.57 0.38 -12.02
C VAL A 13 12.53 1.51 -12.41
N ASP A 14 12.28 2.72 -11.92
CA ASP A 14 13.20 3.84 -12.09
C ASP A 14 14.59 3.46 -11.56
N PRO A 15 15.68 3.72 -12.29
CA PRO A 15 17.03 3.33 -11.88
C PRO A 15 17.43 3.86 -10.49
N GLN A 16 17.06 5.08 -10.13
CA GLN A 16 17.35 5.65 -8.82
C GLN A 16 16.59 4.91 -7.70
N VAL A 17 15.34 4.51 -7.97
CA VAL A 17 14.55 3.71 -7.02
C VAL A 17 15.16 2.32 -6.89
N LEU A 18 15.59 1.69 -7.99
CA LEU A 18 16.23 0.38 -7.98
C LEU A 18 17.52 0.39 -7.16
N ASP A 19 18.34 1.42 -7.31
CA ASP A 19 19.59 1.56 -6.54
C ASP A 19 19.32 1.62 -5.04
N VAL A 20 18.33 2.39 -4.60
CA VAL A 20 17.90 2.45 -3.19
C VAL A 20 17.37 1.10 -2.71
N MET A 21 16.57 0.40 -3.51
CA MET A 21 16.07 -0.93 -3.17
C MET A 21 17.22 -1.92 -2.98
N ILE A 22 18.20 -1.91 -3.88
CA ILE A 22 19.38 -2.80 -3.80
C ILE A 22 20.18 -2.50 -2.52
N ASP A 23 20.37 -1.23 -2.20
CA ASP A 23 21.09 -0.83 -0.99
C ASP A 23 20.36 -1.33 0.27
N VAL A 24 19.05 -1.15 0.36
CA VAL A 24 18.24 -1.64 1.48
C VAL A 24 18.35 -3.16 1.61
N TYR A 25 18.22 -3.92 0.52
CA TYR A 25 18.34 -5.38 0.56
C TYR A 25 19.72 -5.87 0.99
N ARG A 26 20.78 -5.17 0.63
CA ARG A 26 22.16 -5.55 0.95
C ARG A 26 22.59 -5.15 2.35
N ASN A 27 22.22 -3.97 2.79
CA ASN A 27 22.82 -3.32 3.94
C ASN A 27 21.84 -3.11 5.11
N HIS A 28 20.50 -3.10 4.85
CA HIS A 28 19.48 -2.75 5.84
C HIS A 28 18.41 -3.85 5.99
N PHE A 29 18.83 -5.10 5.94
CA PHE A 29 17.95 -6.29 5.92
C PHE A 29 17.28 -6.61 7.27
N GLY A 30 17.39 -5.76 8.27
CA GLY A 30 16.78 -5.96 9.58
C GLY A 30 15.26 -5.94 9.54
N ASN A 31 14.63 -6.62 10.51
CA ASN A 31 13.18 -6.54 10.68
C ASN A 31 12.83 -5.23 11.43
N ALA A 32 12.07 -4.35 10.79
CA ALA A 32 11.66 -3.06 11.35
C ALA A 32 10.83 -3.18 12.66
N ASP A 33 10.19 -4.32 12.91
CA ASP A 33 9.46 -4.58 14.16
C ASP A 33 10.34 -5.06 15.30
N SER A 34 11.58 -5.47 15.02
CA SER A 34 12.52 -5.87 16.06
C SER A 34 12.99 -4.67 16.87
N ARG A 35 12.90 -4.78 18.20
CA ARG A 35 13.28 -3.73 19.17
C ARG A 35 14.52 -4.10 19.99
N THR A 36 15.16 -5.22 19.68
CA THR A 36 16.19 -5.82 20.53
C THR A 36 17.63 -5.56 20.04
N HIS A 37 17.77 -5.00 18.83
CA HIS A 37 19.09 -4.77 18.22
C HIS A 37 19.06 -3.65 17.17
N GLY A 38 20.23 -3.07 16.86
CA GLY A 38 20.38 -1.93 15.95
C GLY A 38 19.90 -2.20 14.51
N PHE A 39 19.99 -3.43 13.99
CA PHE A 39 19.48 -3.77 12.66
C PHE A 39 17.97 -3.51 12.51
N GLY A 40 17.19 -3.78 13.57
CA GLY A 40 15.75 -3.48 13.57
C GLY A 40 15.46 -1.99 13.64
N GLU A 41 16.25 -1.25 14.43
CA GLU A 41 16.16 0.21 14.51
C GLU A 41 16.47 0.88 13.17
N ASP A 42 17.52 0.44 12.50
CA ASP A 42 17.95 0.93 11.20
C ASP A 42 16.86 0.71 10.14
N ALA A 43 16.34 -0.51 10.02
CA ALA A 43 15.25 -0.81 9.11
C ALA A 43 13.98 0.01 9.42
N ARG A 44 13.64 0.20 10.69
CA ARG A 44 12.51 1.04 11.11
C ARG A 44 12.70 2.48 10.70
N ASN A 45 13.88 3.05 10.86
CA ASN A 45 14.17 4.43 10.48
C ASN A 45 13.97 4.64 8.96
N ILE A 46 14.32 3.67 8.14
CA ILE A 46 14.08 3.71 6.69
C ILE A 46 12.57 3.71 6.40
N VAL A 47 11.81 2.80 7.00
CA VAL A 47 10.35 2.73 6.81
C VAL A 47 9.66 4.02 7.27
N GLU A 48 10.03 4.55 8.43
CA GLU A 48 9.44 5.79 8.95
C GLU A 48 9.83 7.02 8.13
N THR A 49 11.02 7.04 7.56
CA THR A 49 11.43 8.10 6.63
C THR A 49 10.59 8.05 5.36
N ALA A 50 10.42 6.88 4.76
CA ALA A 50 9.55 6.69 3.59
C ALA A 50 8.09 7.10 3.90
N ARG A 51 7.58 6.73 5.07
CA ARG A 51 6.24 7.11 5.54
C ARG A 51 6.06 8.63 5.62
N LYS A 52 7.04 9.33 6.19
CA LYS A 52 7.02 10.80 6.26
C LYS A 52 7.08 11.46 4.88
N GLN A 53 7.86 10.89 3.96
CA GLN A 53 7.95 11.40 2.58
C GLN A 53 6.62 11.27 1.86
N VAL A 54 5.96 10.10 1.93
CA VAL A 54 4.63 9.89 1.34
C VAL A 54 3.59 10.81 1.98
N ALA A 55 3.59 10.93 3.31
CA ALA A 55 2.67 11.80 4.03
C ALA A 55 2.84 13.27 3.61
N SER A 56 4.07 13.74 3.49
CA SER A 56 4.38 15.10 3.02
C SER A 56 3.90 15.35 1.59
N LEU A 57 4.09 14.39 0.70
CA LEU A 57 3.61 14.49 -0.69
C LEU A 57 2.09 14.59 -0.79
N LEU A 58 1.37 13.88 0.08
CA LEU A 58 -0.09 13.83 0.10
C LEU A 58 -0.72 14.92 0.99
N GLY A 59 0.06 15.68 1.75
CA GLY A 59 -0.43 16.68 2.68
C GLY A 59 -1.20 16.09 3.87
N VAL A 60 -0.83 14.88 4.31
CA VAL A 60 -1.43 14.17 5.44
C VAL A 60 -0.41 13.91 6.55
N THR A 61 -0.86 13.39 7.70
CA THR A 61 0.05 12.99 8.77
C THR A 61 0.65 11.60 8.50
N PRO A 62 1.86 11.30 9.02
CA PRO A 62 2.44 9.96 8.86
C PRO A 62 1.56 8.82 9.39
N ALA A 63 0.73 9.08 10.40
CA ALA A 63 -0.21 8.10 10.97
C ALA A 63 -1.35 7.70 10.00
N GLU A 64 -1.59 8.49 8.97
CA GLU A 64 -2.60 8.22 7.93
C GLU A 64 -2.02 7.44 6.73
N VAL A 65 -0.73 7.13 6.73
CA VAL A 65 -0.07 6.37 5.66
C VAL A 65 0.14 4.93 6.11
N PHE A 66 -0.40 3.98 5.36
CA PHE A 66 -0.26 2.55 5.60
C PHE A 66 0.40 1.88 4.40
N PHE A 67 1.54 1.22 4.62
CA PHE A 67 2.17 0.39 3.61
C PHE A 67 1.51 -0.98 3.60
N THR A 68 1.20 -1.48 2.41
CA THR A 68 0.56 -2.77 2.16
C THR A 68 1.38 -3.57 1.15
N SER A 69 1.06 -4.85 1.00
CA SER A 69 1.70 -5.72 0.01
C SER A 69 1.33 -5.38 -1.45
N GLY A 70 0.28 -4.57 -1.65
CA GLY A 70 -0.17 -4.15 -2.97
C GLY A 70 -1.61 -3.63 -3.00
N ALA A 71 -2.08 -3.26 -4.18
CA ALA A 71 -3.39 -2.65 -4.39
C ALA A 71 -4.56 -3.52 -3.90
N THR A 72 -4.47 -4.84 -4.03
CA THR A 72 -5.52 -5.76 -3.55
C THR A 72 -5.71 -5.64 -2.05
N GLU A 73 -4.64 -5.66 -1.27
CA GLU A 73 -4.71 -5.48 0.19
C GLU A 73 -5.22 -4.09 0.55
N SER A 74 -4.71 -3.04 -0.09
CA SER A 74 -5.16 -1.66 0.13
C SER A 74 -6.66 -1.51 -0.09
N ASN A 75 -7.19 -2.05 -1.19
CA ASN A 75 -8.61 -2.02 -1.52
C ASN A 75 -9.45 -2.76 -0.47
N ASN A 76 -8.99 -3.93 -0.03
CA ASN A 76 -9.66 -4.71 1.00
C ASN A 76 -9.69 -3.98 2.34
N ILE A 77 -8.57 -3.41 2.78
CA ILE A 77 -8.50 -2.62 4.01
C ILE A 77 -9.46 -1.42 3.94
N ALA A 78 -9.49 -0.69 2.82
CA ALA A 78 -10.35 0.47 2.65
C ALA A 78 -11.84 0.08 2.69
N LEU A 79 -12.25 -0.91 1.91
CA LEU A 79 -13.66 -1.30 1.79
C LEU A 79 -14.19 -1.97 3.06
N GLN A 80 -13.45 -2.91 3.61
CA GLN A 80 -13.86 -3.64 4.83
C GLN A 80 -13.75 -2.75 6.07
N GLY A 81 -12.73 -1.87 6.13
CA GLY A 81 -12.55 -0.94 7.24
C GLY A 81 -13.70 0.07 7.39
N LEU A 82 -14.40 0.38 6.31
CA LEU A 82 -15.57 1.27 6.35
C LEU A 82 -16.86 0.59 6.84
N ARG A 83 -16.88 -0.73 7.01
CA ARG A 83 -18.10 -1.47 7.38
C ARG A 83 -18.71 -0.97 8.68
N ALA A 84 -17.95 -0.87 9.75
CA ALA A 84 -18.44 -0.41 11.05
C ALA A 84 -18.98 1.04 10.99
N TYR A 85 -18.28 1.91 10.24
CA TYR A 85 -18.75 3.26 10.00
C TYR A 85 -20.08 3.27 9.22
N ALA A 86 -20.19 2.46 8.16
CA ALA A 86 -21.40 2.40 7.33
C ALA A 86 -22.62 1.90 8.13
N GLU A 87 -22.43 0.96 9.03
CA GLU A 87 -23.47 0.48 9.94
C GLU A 87 -23.95 1.59 10.89
N THR A 88 -23.03 2.29 11.56
CA THR A 88 -23.32 3.39 12.49
C THR A 88 -23.98 4.57 11.78
N ALA A 89 -23.44 4.96 10.62
CA ALA A 89 -23.93 6.07 9.82
C ALA A 89 -25.19 5.74 8.99
N LYS A 90 -25.67 4.49 9.02
CA LYS A 90 -26.79 3.98 8.20
C LYS A 90 -26.54 4.16 6.69
N LYS A 91 -25.30 4.17 6.24
CA LYS A 91 -24.89 4.33 4.84
C LYS A 91 -24.47 2.97 4.28
N LYS A 92 -25.43 2.07 4.06
CA LYS A 92 -25.22 0.68 3.66
C LYS A 92 -25.12 0.45 2.13
N LYS A 93 -24.96 1.49 1.34
CA LYS A 93 -24.87 1.36 -0.12
C LYS A 93 -23.44 1.62 -0.60
N ILE A 94 -22.88 0.66 -1.33
CA ILE A 94 -21.64 0.80 -2.08
C ILE A 94 -22.01 0.95 -3.55
N VAL A 95 -21.44 1.95 -4.22
CA VAL A 95 -21.59 2.16 -5.67
C VAL A 95 -20.23 1.95 -6.29
N THR A 96 -20.16 1.07 -7.30
CA THR A 96 -18.94 0.73 -8.02
C THR A 96 -19.23 0.55 -9.51
N SER A 97 -18.19 0.58 -10.35
CA SER A 97 -18.28 0.29 -11.77
C SER A 97 -18.32 -1.23 -12.00
N ALA A 98 -19.00 -1.67 -13.07
CA ALA A 98 -18.99 -3.08 -13.48
C ALA A 98 -17.67 -3.54 -14.12
N ILE A 99 -16.78 -2.60 -14.45
CA ILE A 99 -15.48 -2.86 -15.09
C ILE A 99 -14.29 -2.72 -14.11
N GLU A 100 -14.58 -2.72 -12.82
CA GLU A 100 -13.54 -2.67 -11.79
C GLU A 100 -12.65 -3.91 -11.78
N HIS A 101 -11.47 -3.76 -11.23
CA HIS A 101 -10.59 -4.91 -10.97
C HIS A 101 -11.23 -5.87 -9.96
N LYS A 102 -10.93 -7.17 -10.08
CA LYS A 102 -11.46 -8.23 -9.18
C LYS A 102 -11.29 -7.92 -7.70
N ALA A 103 -10.20 -7.28 -7.31
CA ALA A 103 -9.96 -6.87 -5.92
C ALA A 103 -11.05 -5.95 -5.34
N ILE A 104 -11.77 -5.21 -6.19
CA ILE A 104 -12.93 -4.40 -5.80
C ILE A 104 -14.20 -5.23 -5.89
N LEU A 105 -14.47 -5.85 -7.05
CA LEU A 105 -15.72 -6.56 -7.30
C LEU A 105 -15.96 -7.71 -6.33
N GLU A 106 -14.94 -8.52 -6.05
CA GLU A 106 -15.05 -9.65 -5.12
C GLU A 106 -15.26 -9.17 -3.67
N THR A 107 -14.53 -8.12 -3.25
CA THR A 107 -14.71 -7.55 -1.91
C THR A 107 -16.10 -6.94 -1.73
N VAL A 108 -16.60 -6.21 -2.72
CA VAL A 108 -17.96 -5.64 -2.68
C VAL A 108 -19.01 -6.75 -2.67
N SER A 109 -18.84 -7.81 -3.46
CA SER A 109 -19.73 -8.99 -3.47
C SER A 109 -19.76 -9.68 -2.10
N GLU A 110 -18.63 -9.79 -1.43
CA GLU A 110 -18.57 -10.38 -0.07
C GLU A 110 -19.28 -9.49 0.97
N LEU A 111 -19.17 -8.18 0.85
CA LEU A 111 -19.83 -7.24 1.75
C LEU A 111 -21.37 -7.17 1.58
N GLN A 112 -21.92 -7.77 0.52
CA GLN A 112 -23.36 -7.86 0.28
C GLN A 112 -24.03 -9.02 1.09
N LYS A 113 -23.23 -9.97 1.55
CA LYS A 113 -23.70 -11.11 2.35
C LYS A 113 -23.94 -10.70 3.80
#